data_979d58d2c15553255fa2a42393d70f6b
#
_entry.id   979d58d2c15553255fa2a42393d70f6b
#
_cell.length_a   1.000
_cell.length_b   1.000
_cell.length_c   1.000
_cell.angle_alpha   90.00
_cell.angle_beta   90.00
_cell.angle_gamma   90.00
#
_symmetry.space_group_name_H-M   'P 1'
#
loop_
_entity.id
_entity.type
_entity.pdbx_description
1 polymer ?
#
loop_
_entity_poly.entity_id
_entity_poly.type
_entity_poly.pdbx_seq_one_letter_code
_entity_poly.pdbx_strand_id
1 'polypeptide(L)'
;MSETIELFVGCAPNGEDAESQMVLEYTARKHSSLPINIHWMKHSTDPKSFWYGWQSQMWATPFSGFRWGIPEFCGFKGQAIYMDSDMIIQHDLAELWNEPWNDQAVIMGKGGWRFCVAKWNCERAKTVLPEVDVIRNNPNAHHFLAHSFPKMKHLEQIFDRQWNNFDGENDNLDDIKILHYTDMSTQMHFKYAIPRLEESGRKHWYDGEIRPHRRQDVQDLFDQMYGEALDAMYLPQSYESKQWIAYQKESQKGYRAANGFDVTQGE
;
A
#
# COMPACT_ATOMS: atom_id res chain seq x y z
N MET A 1 -13.06 -18.85 18.25
CA MET A 1 -13.05 -17.43 17.84
C MET A 1 -12.91 -17.45 16.34
N SER A 2 -13.71 -16.70 15.59
CA SER A 2 -13.52 -16.58 14.13
C SER A 2 -12.16 -15.96 13.86
N GLU A 3 -11.45 -16.51 12.89
CA GLU A 3 -10.17 -15.93 12.43
C GLU A 3 -10.43 -14.53 11.87
N THR A 4 -9.56 -13.57 12.19
CA THR A 4 -9.68 -12.17 11.74
C THR A 4 -8.50 -11.86 10.82
N ILE A 5 -8.74 -11.25 9.68
CA ILE A 5 -7.71 -10.81 8.77
C ILE A 5 -7.04 -9.56 9.35
N GLU A 6 -5.73 -9.63 9.59
CA GLU A 6 -4.90 -8.48 9.96
C GLU A 6 -4.41 -7.81 8.68
N LEU A 7 -5.08 -6.72 8.27
CA LEU A 7 -4.79 -5.96 7.06
C LEU A 7 -4.04 -4.67 7.39
N PHE A 8 -2.83 -4.54 6.88
CA PHE A 8 -1.97 -3.37 7.03
C PHE A 8 -1.97 -2.56 5.74
N VAL A 9 -2.30 -1.27 5.85
CA VAL A 9 -2.39 -0.38 4.69
C VAL A 9 -1.41 0.79 4.84
N GLY A 10 -0.47 0.88 3.91
CA GLY A 10 0.43 2.04 3.82
C GLY A 10 -0.29 3.23 3.23
N CYS A 11 -0.27 4.36 3.91
CA CYS A 11 -0.98 5.55 3.47
C CYS A 11 -0.26 6.85 3.83
N ALA A 12 -0.61 7.91 3.11
CA ALA A 12 -0.09 9.26 3.34
C ALA A 12 -0.42 9.74 4.76
N PRO A 13 0.48 10.53 5.39
CA PRO A 13 0.37 10.85 6.83
C PRO A 13 -0.82 11.73 7.17
N ASN A 14 -1.26 12.56 6.24
CA ASN A 14 -2.26 13.59 6.51
C ASN A 14 -3.66 13.28 5.94
N GLY A 15 -3.82 12.12 5.31
CA GLY A 15 -5.04 11.77 4.60
C GLY A 15 -5.13 12.44 3.23
N GLU A 16 -4.00 12.69 2.59
CA GLU A 16 -3.95 13.16 1.22
C GLU A 16 -4.65 12.17 0.28
N ASP A 17 -4.50 10.86 0.57
CA ASP A 17 -5.10 9.75 -0.17
C ASP A 17 -6.40 9.23 0.51
N ALA A 18 -7.14 10.09 1.22
CA ALA A 18 -8.32 9.70 2.01
C ALA A 18 -9.39 8.98 1.17
N GLU A 19 -9.58 9.38 -0.07
CA GLU A 19 -10.53 8.78 -1.01
C GLU A 19 -10.12 7.36 -1.41
N SER A 20 -8.82 7.12 -1.63
CA SER A 20 -8.29 5.77 -1.86
C SER A 20 -8.50 4.88 -0.63
N GLN A 21 -8.16 5.40 0.56
CA GLN A 21 -8.33 4.66 1.82
C GLN A 21 -9.80 4.28 2.03
N MET A 22 -10.72 5.21 1.76
CA MET A 22 -12.16 5.01 1.86
C MET A 22 -12.64 3.90 0.93
N VAL A 23 -12.27 3.96 -0.34
CA VAL A 23 -12.64 2.95 -1.35
C VAL A 23 -12.05 1.59 -1.00
N LEU A 24 -10.78 1.55 -0.58
CA LEU A 24 -10.14 0.30 -0.17
C LEU A 24 -10.84 -0.33 1.04
N GLU A 25 -11.13 0.43 2.10
CA GLU A 25 -11.83 -0.11 3.27
C GLU A 25 -13.23 -0.60 2.92
N TYR A 26 -13.99 0.20 2.16
CA TYR A 26 -15.33 -0.18 1.74
C TYR A 26 -15.31 -1.50 0.96
N THR A 27 -14.46 -1.59 -0.06
CA THR A 27 -14.38 -2.79 -0.91
C THR A 27 -13.82 -4.00 -0.17
N ALA A 28 -12.86 -3.81 0.75
CA ALA A 28 -12.34 -4.87 1.61
C ALA A 28 -13.45 -5.48 2.46
N ARG A 29 -14.25 -4.65 3.13
CA ARG A 29 -15.35 -5.13 3.98
C ARG A 29 -16.52 -5.69 3.20
N LYS A 30 -16.79 -5.14 2.00
CA LYS A 30 -17.85 -5.62 1.10
C LYS A 30 -17.57 -7.04 0.62
N HIS A 31 -16.32 -7.37 0.33
CA HIS A 31 -15.94 -8.63 -0.32
C HIS A 31 -15.28 -9.64 0.62
N SER A 32 -15.15 -9.38 1.93
CA SER A 32 -14.56 -10.32 2.85
C SER A 32 -15.59 -11.12 3.63
N SER A 33 -15.48 -12.44 3.57
CA SER A 33 -16.28 -13.36 4.41
C SER A 33 -15.75 -13.46 5.84
N LEU A 34 -14.52 -13.02 6.12
CA LEU A 34 -13.93 -12.95 7.44
C LEU A 34 -13.92 -11.51 7.98
N PRO A 35 -13.97 -11.32 9.31
CA PRO A 35 -13.74 -10.02 9.91
C PRO A 35 -12.36 -9.47 9.53
N ILE A 36 -12.27 -8.15 9.31
CA ILE A 36 -11.01 -7.48 8.98
C ILE A 36 -10.68 -6.45 10.05
N ASN A 37 -9.47 -6.51 10.58
CA ASN A 37 -8.85 -5.48 11.38
C ASN A 37 -7.88 -4.68 10.50
N ILE A 38 -8.17 -3.40 10.23
CA ILE A 38 -7.35 -2.56 9.35
C ILE A 38 -6.41 -1.70 10.19
N HIS A 39 -5.11 -1.84 9.93
CA HIS A 39 -4.04 -1.06 10.51
C HIS A 39 -3.55 -0.01 9.49
N TRP A 40 -3.96 1.24 9.68
CA TRP A 40 -3.49 2.36 8.85
C TRP A 40 -2.07 2.76 9.25
N MET A 41 -1.09 2.45 8.41
CA MET A 41 0.31 2.77 8.67
C MET A 41 0.61 4.17 8.15
N LYS A 42 0.75 5.12 9.09
CA LYS A 42 1.01 6.54 8.82
C LYS A 42 2.23 7.02 9.58
N HIS A 43 2.96 7.99 9.05
CA HIS A 43 3.94 8.73 9.84
C HIS A 43 3.29 9.27 11.11
N SER A 44 4.01 9.18 12.22
CA SER A 44 3.53 9.64 13.52
C SER A 44 4.52 10.59 14.15
N THR A 45 4.02 11.62 14.83
CA THR A 45 4.81 12.51 15.71
C THR A 45 4.84 12.03 17.15
N ASP A 46 4.05 11.01 17.51
CA ASP A 46 4.05 10.41 18.85
C ASP A 46 5.23 9.43 18.99
N PRO A 47 6.21 9.71 19.89
CA PRO A 47 7.34 8.80 20.11
C PRO A 47 6.96 7.40 20.60
N LYS A 48 5.74 7.20 21.10
CA LYS A 48 5.23 5.90 21.52
C LYS A 48 4.64 5.09 20.36
N SER A 49 4.38 5.72 19.23
CA SER A 49 3.87 5.06 18.04
C SER A 49 4.96 4.18 17.41
N PHE A 50 4.59 2.97 17.04
CA PHE A 50 5.48 2.09 16.26
C PHE A 50 5.92 2.75 14.92
N TRP A 51 5.08 3.61 14.35
CA TRP A 51 5.34 4.32 13.09
C TRP A 51 6.04 5.67 13.27
N TYR A 52 6.58 5.96 14.46
CA TYR A 52 7.39 7.15 14.73
C TYR A 52 8.81 7.00 14.20
N GLY A 53 9.38 8.11 13.70
CA GLY A 53 10.80 8.20 13.34
C GLY A 53 11.20 7.50 12.02
N TRP A 54 10.25 7.05 11.22
CA TRP A 54 10.56 6.50 9.90
C TRP A 54 11.01 7.58 8.94
N GLN A 55 12.12 7.31 8.23
CA GLN A 55 12.61 8.17 7.15
C GLN A 55 11.98 7.71 5.83
N SER A 56 11.42 8.66 5.08
CA SER A 56 10.75 8.38 3.79
C SER A 56 11.60 8.69 2.56
N GLN A 57 12.72 9.40 2.71
CA GLN A 57 13.51 9.90 1.57
C GLN A 57 14.04 8.80 0.65
N MET A 58 14.30 7.62 1.21
CA MET A 58 14.85 6.49 0.45
C MET A 58 13.78 5.61 -0.21
N TRP A 59 12.50 5.89 -0.01
CA TRP A 59 11.40 5.07 -0.49
C TRP A 59 10.58 5.78 -1.57
N ALA A 60 9.99 5.02 -2.49
CA ALA A 60 9.20 5.56 -3.60
C ALA A 60 8.04 6.44 -3.14
N THR A 61 7.40 6.09 -2.03
CA THR A 61 6.31 6.83 -1.41
C THR A 61 6.63 7.13 0.05
N PRO A 62 5.92 8.06 0.71
CA PRO A 62 6.11 8.34 2.13
C PRO A 62 5.95 7.12 3.05
N PHE A 63 5.27 6.08 2.60
CA PHE A 63 4.85 4.93 3.39
C PHE A 63 5.41 3.58 2.91
N SER A 64 6.09 3.51 1.78
CA SER A 64 6.55 2.23 1.20
C SER A 64 7.44 1.40 2.13
N GLY A 65 8.19 2.07 3.00
CA GLY A 65 9.07 1.41 3.97
C GLY A 65 8.34 0.67 5.09
N PHE A 66 7.13 1.08 5.43
CA PHE A 66 6.38 0.53 6.58
C PHE A 66 6.09 -0.96 6.44
N ARG A 67 5.91 -1.46 5.21
CA ARG A 67 5.62 -2.88 4.96
C ARG A 67 6.61 -3.85 5.60
N TRP A 68 7.85 -3.41 5.76
CA TRP A 68 8.93 -4.21 6.35
C TRP A 68 8.88 -4.28 7.87
N GLY A 69 8.14 -3.38 8.51
CA GLY A 69 7.95 -3.37 9.97
C GLY A 69 6.77 -4.24 10.44
N ILE A 70 5.92 -4.74 9.54
CA ILE A 70 4.70 -5.47 9.90
C ILE A 70 4.99 -6.70 10.74
N PRO A 71 5.96 -7.60 10.40
CA PRO A 71 6.22 -8.78 11.21
C PRO A 71 6.61 -8.45 12.66
N GLU A 72 7.41 -7.40 12.88
CA GLU A 72 7.78 -6.98 14.22
C GLU A 72 6.62 -6.31 14.96
N PHE A 73 5.80 -5.50 14.27
CA PHE A 73 4.56 -4.96 14.83
C PHE A 73 3.64 -6.07 15.36
N CYS A 74 3.53 -7.18 14.63
CA CYS A 74 2.80 -8.38 15.05
C CYS A 74 3.52 -9.20 16.14
N GLY A 75 4.65 -8.72 16.66
CA GLY A 75 5.47 -9.46 17.63
C GLY A 75 6.03 -10.76 17.06
N PHE A 76 6.22 -10.83 15.75
CA PHE A 76 6.66 -12.02 15.03
C PHE A 76 5.73 -13.23 15.25
N LYS A 77 4.42 -13.01 15.22
CA LYS A 77 3.41 -14.07 15.41
C LYS A 77 2.36 -14.04 14.31
N GLY A 78 1.90 -15.21 13.89
CA GLY A 78 0.82 -15.37 12.92
C GLY A 78 1.18 -14.84 11.54
N GLN A 79 0.17 -14.28 10.86
CA GLN A 79 0.29 -13.75 9.51
C GLN A 79 -0.39 -12.40 9.39
N ALA A 80 -0.05 -11.64 8.33
CA ALA A 80 -0.63 -10.35 8.03
C ALA A 80 -0.69 -10.12 6.52
N ILE A 81 -1.66 -9.36 6.03
CA ILE A 81 -1.71 -8.86 4.65
C ILE A 81 -1.29 -7.40 4.64
N TYR A 82 -0.44 -7.02 3.72
CA TYR A 82 -0.09 -5.64 3.40
C TYR A 82 -0.70 -5.22 2.07
N MET A 83 -1.15 -3.97 1.99
CA MET A 83 -1.59 -3.33 0.75
C MET A 83 -1.14 -1.86 0.73
N ASP A 84 -0.89 -1.33 -0.48
CA ASP A 84 -0.88 0.12 -0.71
C ASP A 84 -2.34 0.62 -0.70
N SER A 85 -2.58 1.91 -0.49
CA SER A 85 -3.95 2.45 -0.36
C SER A 85 -4.70 2.59 -1.68
N ASP A 86 -3.99 2.59 -2.80
CA ASP A 86 -4.51 2.81 -4.16
C ASP A 86 -5.03 1.52 -4.81
N MET A 87 -5.96 0.85 -4.12
CA MET A 87 -6.48 -0.45 -4.55
C MET A 87 -8.01 -0.56 -4.43
N ILE A 88 -8.60 -1.39 -5.29
CA ILE A 88 -10.00 -1.82 -5.24
C ILE A 88 -10.02 -3.34 -5.10
N ILE A 89 -10.69 -3.83 -4.05
CA ILE A 89 -10.84 -5.26 -3.79
C ILE A 89 -12.14 -5.74 -4.40
N GLN A 90 -12.10 -6.78 -5.22
CA GLN A 90 -13.26 -7.32 -5.94
C GLN A 90 -13.60 -8.77 -5.57
N HIS A 91 -12.70 -9.46 -4.85
CA HIS A 91 -12.88 -10.85 -4.42
C HIS A 91 -12.68 -11.02 -2.91
N ASP A 92 -13.11 -12.16 -2.39
CA ASP A 92 -13.04 -12.45 -0.95
C ASP A 92 -11.59 -12.53 -0.45
N LEU A 93 -11.20 -11.57 0.39
CA LEU A 93 -9.86 -11.55 0.99
C LEU A 93 -9.54 -12.80 1.83
N ALA A 94 -10.56 -13.54 2.28
CA ALA A 94 -10.35 -14.80 2.97
C ALA A 94 -9.65 -15.84 2.09
N GLU A 95 -9.81 -15.78 0.76
CA GLU A 95 -9.07 -16.67 -0.15
C GLU A 95 -7.57 -16.42 -0.08
N LEU A 96 -7.14 -15.13 -0.14
CA LEU A 96 -5.72 -14.76 0.00
C LEU A 96 -5.21 -15.06 1.41
N TRP A 97 -6.02 -14.80 2.44
CA TRP A 97 -5.67 -15.07 3.84
C TRP A 97 -5.40 -16.54 4.07
N ASN A 98 -6.21 -17.42 3.49
CA ASN A 98 -6.12 -18.88 3.64
C ASN A 98 -5.18 -19.55 2.62
N GLU A 99 -4.58 -18.79 1.69
CA GLU A 99 -3.60 -19.33 0.74
C GLU A 99 -2.49 -20.06 1.52
N PRO A 100 -2.24 -21.37 1.25
CA PRO A 100 -1.31 -22.15 2.04
C PRO A 100 0.14 -21.72 1.80
N TRP A 101 0.93 -21.72 2.88
CA TRP A 101 2.36 -21.44 2.83
C TRP A 101 3.15 -22.66 2.37
N ASN A 102 4.14 -22.45 1.49
CA ASN A 102 5.22 -23.43 1.32
C ASN A 102 6.15 -23.45 2.55
N ASP A 103 7.06 -24.41 2.62
CA ASP A 103 7.87 -24.64 3.81
C ASP A 103 8.89 -23.54 4.14
N GLN A 104 9.29 -22.73 3.14
CA GLN A 104 10.40 -21.77 3.27
C GLN A 104 9.98 -20.30 3.18
N ALA A 105 8.86 -20.00 2.51
CA ALA A 105 8.46 -18.64 2.26
C ALA A 105 8.16 -17.86 3.55
N VAL A 106 8.60 -16.62 3.57
CA VAL A 106 8.31 -15.64 4.60
C VAL A 106 7.35 -14.56 4.12
N ILE A 107 7.27 -14.39 2.79
CA ILE A 107 6.38 -13.43 2.13
C ILE A 107 5.77 -14.05 0.89
N MET A 108 4.48 -13.77 0.66
CA MET A 108 3.84 -14.02 -0.63
C MET A 108 3.65 -12.69 -1.36
N GLY A 109 3.83 -12.73 -2.68
CA GLY A 109 3.66 -11.56 -3.54
C GLY A 109 3.39 -11.95 -4.99
N LYS A 110 3.25 -10.96 -5.86
CA LYS A 110 3.06 -11.16 -7.31
C LYS A 110 4.33 -11.70 -8.00
N GLY A 111 5.47 -11.69 -7.32
CA GLY A 111 6.79 -11.94 -7.89
C GLY A 111 7.45 -10.69 -8.48
N GLY A 112 8.76 -10.77 -8.74
CA GLY A 112 9.51 -9.67 -9.34
C GLY A 112 9.54 -8.39 -8.50
N TRP A 113 9.57 -8.51 -7.16
CA TRP A 113 9.61 -7.36 -6.22
C TRP A 113 8.31 -6.57 -6.06
N ARG A 114 7.21 -7.11 -6.43
CA ARG A 114 5.91 -6.46 -6.43
C ARG A 114 5.16 -6.74 -5.12
N PHE A 115 5.70 -6.23 -4.01
CA PHE A 115 5.12 -6.36 -2.66
C PHE A 115 4.13 -5.22 -2.30
N CYS A 116 3.45 -4.67 -3.29
CA CYS A 116 2.37 -3.72 -3.07
C CYS A 116 1.12 -4.39 -2.49
N VAL A 117 0.88 -5.65 -2.85
CA VAL A 117 0.08 -6.61 -2.08
C VAL A 117 1.04 -7.69 -1.62
N ALA A 118 1.07 -7.96 -0.32
CA ALA A 118 1.92 -8.99 0.24
C ALA A 118 1.24 -9.67 1.43
N LYS A 119 1.46 -10.98 1.57
CA LYS A 119 1.08 -11.71 2.78
C LYS A 119 2.35 -12.11 3.51
N TRP A 120 2.42 -11.82 4.80
CA TRP A 120 3.55 -12.09 5.67
C TRP A 120 3.34 -13.34 6.52
N ASN A 121 4.33 -14.23 6.57
CA ASN A 121 4.51 -15.16 7.67
C ASN A 121 5.39 -14.47 8.72
N CYS A 122 4.75 -13.86 9.72
CA CYS A 122 5.45 -13.03 10.69
C CYS A 122 6.47 -13.79 11.52
N GLU A 123 6.22 -15.07 11.82
CA GLU A 123 7.15 -15.89 12.62
C GLU A 123 8.44 -16.18 11.85
N ARG A 124 8.33 -16.58 10.59
CA ARG A 124 9.49 -16.86 9.75
C ARG A 124 10.28 -15.60 9.41
N ALA A 125 9.61 -14.46 9.30
CA ALA A 125 10.23 -13.18 8.98
C ALA A 125 11.27 -12.75 10.04
N LYS A 126 11.11 -13.19 11.30
CA LYS A 126 12.04 -12.88 12.40
C LYS A 126 13.49 -13.25 12.13
N THR A 127 13.73 -14.28 11.35
CA THR A 127 15.10 -14.80 11.11
C THR A 127 15.77 -14.16 9.90
N VAL A 128 15.04 -13.37 9.11
CA VAL A 128 15.53 -12.85 7.82
C VAL A 128 15.45 -11.34 7.70
N LEU A 129 14.54 -10.68 8.43
CA LEU A 129 14.43 -9.22 8.41
C LEU A 129 15.32 -8.57 9.48
N PRO A 130 15.93 -7.42 9.17
CA PRO A 130 16.52 -6.56 10.21
C PRO A 130 15.46 -6.07 11.19
N GLU A 131 15.87 -5.73 12.41
CA GLU A 131 15.01 -5.06 13.39
C GLU A 131 14.50 -3.72 12.84
N VAL A 132 13.29 -3.33 13.22
CA VAL A 132 12.64 -2.10 12.73
C VAL A 132 13.48 -0.86 13.01
N ASP A 133 14.16 -0.78 14.16
CA ASP A 133 15.04 0.35 14.47
C ASP A 133 16.20 0.48 13.48
N VAL A 134 16.68 -0.64 12.94
CA VAL A 134 17.68 -0.65 11.87
C VAL A 134 17.05 -0.24 10.54
N ILE A 135 15.88 -0.77 10.21
CA ILE A 135 15.17 -0.45 8.95
C ILE A 135 14.87 1.04 8.85
N ARG A 136 14.38 1.66 9.92
CA ARG A 136 13.93 3.05 9.90
C ARG A 136 15.06 4.07 9.79
N ASN A 137 16.29 3.73 10.21
CA ASN A 137 17.37 4.68 10.36
C ASN A 137 18.65 4.37 9.56
N ASN A 138 18.76 3.18 8.95
CA ASN A 138 20.00 2.74 8.33
C ASN A 138 19.86 2.56 6.80
N PRO A 139 20.59 3.36 6.00
CA PRO A 139 20.59 3.21 4.54
C PRO A 139 20.98 1.82 4.05
N ASN A 140 21.84 1.10 4.78
CA ASN A 140 22.22 -0.26 4.41
C ASN A 140 21.05 -1.25 4.56
N ALA A 141 20.14 -1.03 5.51
CA ALA A 141 18.92 -1.83 5.61
C ALA A 141 18.01 -1.61 4.40
N HIS A 142 17.84 -0.36 3.94
CA HIS A 142 17.14 -0.06 2.70
C HIS A 142 17.79 -0.79 1.52
N HIS A 143 19.11 -0.70 1.35
CA HIS A 143 19.81 -1.39 0.29
C HIS A 143 19.63 -2.92 0.35
N PHE A 144 19.70 -3.50 1.54
CA PHE A 144 19.44 -4.93 1.76
C PHE A 144 18.02 -5.29 1.30
N LEU A 145 17.01 -4.58 1.79
CA LEU A 145 15.61 -4.83 1.48
C LEU A 145 15.29 -4.59 0.00
N ALA A 146 15.90 -3.59 -0.62
CA ALA A 146 15.66 -3.25 -2.02
C ALA A 146 16.43 -4.13 -3.02
N HIS A 147 17.59 -4.67 -2.68
CA HIS A 147 18.49 -5.30 -3.65
C HIS A 147 18.96 -6.71 -3.30
N SER A 148 19.03 -7.07 -2.02
CA SER A 148 19.54 -8.36 -1.57
C SER A 148 18.44 -9.34 -1.20
N PHE A 149 17.50 -8.91 -0.39
CA PHE A 149 16.34 -9.72 0.01
C PHE A 149 15.63 -10.34 -1.21
N PRO A 150 15.40 -9.64 -2.33
CA PRO A 150 14.78 -10.16 -3.53
C PRO A 150 15.50 -11.26 -4.25
N LYS A 151 16.77 -11.31 -4.09
CA LYS A 151 17.58 -12.39 -4.68
C LYS A 151 17.39 -13.72 -3.93
N MET A 152 16.83 -13.64 -2.72
CA MET A 152 16.50 -14.80 -1.88
C MET A 152 15.16 -15.41 -2.29
N LYS A 153 15.05 -15.85 -3.54
CA LYS A 153 13.78 -16.30 -4.16
C LYS A 153 13.06 -17.40 -3.38
N HIS A 154 13.77 -18.20 -2.59
CA HIS A 154 13.16 -19.23 -1.73
C HIS A 154 12.33 -18.65 -0.58
N LEU A 155 12.56 -17.38 -0.24
CA LEU A 155 11.79 -16.68 0.81
C LEU A 155 10.47 -16.10 0.29
N GLU A 156 10.31 -16.00 -1.05
CA GLU A 156 9.09 -15.53 -1.68
C GLU A 156 8.27 -16.69 -2.22
N GLN A 157 6.99 -16.70 -1.92
CA GLN A 157 5.98 -17.51 -2.60
C GLN A 157 5.18 -16.61 -3.54
N ILE A 158 4.95 -17.06 -4.76
CA ILE A 158 4.18 -16.31 -5.73
C ILE A 158 2.72 -16.73 -5.63
N PHE A 159 1.82 -15.78 -5.43
CA PHE A 159 0.37 -15.97 -5.51
C PHE A 159 -0.17 -15.67 -6.92
N ASP A 160 -1.46 -15.96 -7.14
CA ASP A 160 -2.15 -15.59 -8.37
C ASP A 160 -2.00 -14.08 -8.63
N ARG A 161 -1.49 -13.72 -9.83
CA ARG A 161 -1.23 -12.32 -10.22
C ARG A 161 -2.46 -11.41 -10.11
N GLN A 162 -3.67 -11.98 -10.15
CA GLN A 162 -4.93 -11.23 -10.00
C GLN A 162 -5.12 -10.63 -8.61
N TRP A 163 -4.37 -11.11 -7.60
CA TRP A 163 -4.31 -10.48 -6.28
C TRP A 163 -3.48 -9.18 -6.24
N ASN A 164 -2.84 -8.78 -7.34
CA ASN A 164 -2.12 -7.52 -7.46
C ASN A 164 -2.04 -7.13 -8.94
N ASN A 165 -3.17 -6.83 -9.56
CA ASN A 165 -3.27 -6.52 -10.98
C ASN A 165 -3.02 -5.03 -11.21
N PHE A 166 -2.00 -4.69 -12.00
CA PHE A 166 -1.58 -3.31 -12.21
C PHE A 166 -2.39 -2.65 -13.33
N ASP A 167 -3.11 -1.57 -13.00
CA ASP A 167 -3.83 -0.71 -13.94
C ASP A 167 -4.71 -1.47 -14.93
N GLY A 168 -5.19 -2.66 -14.51
CA GLY A 168 -5.99 -3.55 -15.32
C GLY A 168 -5.19 -4.47 -16.27
N GLU A 169 -3.90 -4.26 -16.48
CA GLU A 169 -2.97 -5.11 -17.27
C GLU A 169 -3.56 -5.75 -18.55
N ASN A 170 -4.56 -5.15 -19.18
CA ASN A 170 -5.35 -5.68 -20.30
C ASN A 170 -6.28 -6.86 -19.94
N ASP A 171 -6.48 -7.15 -18.67
CA ASP A 171 -7.43 -8.17 -18.20
C ASP A 171 -8.87 -7.64 -18.20
N ASN A 172 -9.84 -8.56 -18.18
CA ASN A 172 -11.21 -8.21 -17.88
C ASN A 172 -11.33 -7.86 -16.38
N LEU A 173 -12.05 -6.79 -16.04
CA LEU A 173 -12.23 -6.36 -14.65
C LEU A 173 -12.84 -7.45 -13.76
N ASP A 174 -13.75 -8.28 -14.31
CA ASP A 174 -14.39 -9.36 -13.57
C ASP A 174 -13.42 -10.48 -13.13
N ASP A 175 -12.26 -10.61 -13.79
CA ASP A 175 -11.24 -11.60 -13.49
C ASP A 175 -10.21 -11.07 -12.46
N ILE A 176 -10.23 -9.77 -12.16
CA ILE A 176 -9.27 -9.11 -11.27
C ILE A 176 -9.74 -9.25 -9.83
N LYS A 177 -8.89 -9.82 -8.97
CA LYS A 177 -9.19 -9.96 -7.54
C LYS A 177 -8.90 -8.69 -6.74
N ILE A 178 -7.76 -8.05 -7.01
CA ILE A 178 -7.41 -6.73 -6.50
C ILE A 178 -6.86 -5.89 -7.66
N LEU A 179 -7.57 -4.84 -8.00
CA LEU A 179 -7.10 -3.83 -8.94
C LEU A 179 -6.21 -2.84 -8.19
N HIS A 180 -4.98 -2.65 -8.66
CA HIS A 180 -4.03 -1.70 -8.15
C HIS A 180 -3.75 -0.63 -9.20
N TYR A 181 -4.31 0.56 -9.05
CA TYR A 181 -4.10 1.69 -9.95
C TYR A 181 -2.80 2.43 -9.61
N THR A 182 -1.69 1.77 -9.94
CA THR A 182 -0.34 2.09 -9.43
C THR A 182 0.38 3.22 -10.16
N ASP A 183 -0.06 3.63 -11.36
CA ASP A 183 0.55 4.75 -12.06
C ASP A 183 0.25 6.07 -11.34
N MET A 184 1.29 6.61 -10.70
CA MET A 184 1.22 7.81 -9.88
C MET A 184 0.62 9.02 -10.60
N SER A 185 0.72 9.07 -11.94
CA SER A 185 0.20 10.20 -12.73
C SER A 185 -1.28 10.06 -13.09
N THR A 186 -1.85 8.85 -12.97
CA THR A 186 -3.21 8.55 -13.43
C THR A 186 -4.11 8.01 -12.32
N GLN A 187 -3.75 8.22 -11.05
CA GLN A 187 -4.56 7.73 -9.93
C GLN A 187 -5.93 8.40 -9.87
N MET A 188 -6.96 7.57 -9.86
CA MET A 188 -8.35 8.02 -10.05
C MET A 188 -8.89 8.84 -8.87
N HIS A 189 -8.36 8.62 -7.67
CA HIS A 189 -8.76 9.38 -6.49
C HIS A 189 -8.44 10.88 -6.58
N PHE A 190 -7.48 11.31 -7.42
CA PHE A 190 -7.12 12.72 -7.58
C PHE A 190 -8.31 13.60 -8.00
N LYS A 191 -9.26 13.04 -8.77
CA LYS A 191 -10.50 13.72 -9.14
C LYS A 191 -11.25 14.30 -7.94
N TYR A 192 -11.16 13.64 -6.79
CA TYR A 192 -11.85 14.00 -5.55
C TYR A 192 -10.91 14.58 -4.50
N ALA A 193 -9.71 14.02 -4.37
CA ALA A 193 -8.73 14.42 -3.36
C ALA A 193 -8.18 15.83 -3.60
N ILE A 194 -7.86 16.19 -4.85
CA ILE A 194 -7.27 17.50 -5.15
C ILE A 194 -8.23 18.65 -4.79
N PRO A 195 -9.50 18.68 -5.24
CA PRO A 195 -10.43 19.74 -4.83
C PRO A 195 -10.59 19.84 -3.32
N ARG A 196 -10.73 18.71 -2.62
CA ARG A 196 -10.87 18.68 -1.15
C ARG A 196 -9.66 19.29 -0.45
N LEU A 197 -8.45 18.98 -0.92
CA LEU A 197 -7.21 19.51 -0.34
C LEU A 197 -7.08 21.01 -0.60
N GLU A 198 -7.38 21.46 -1.82
CA GLU A 198 -7.32 22.88 -2.21
C GLU A 198 -8.29 23.73 -1.39
N GLU A 199 -9.53 23.26 -1.14
CA GLU A 199 -10.49 23.93 -0.27
C GLU A 199 -9.96 24.17 1.14
N SER A 200 -9.08 23.30 1.64
CA SER A 200 -8.43 23.42 2.95
C SER A 200 -7.05 24.07 2.89
N GLY A 201 -6.63 24.61 1.73
CA GLY A 201 -5.31 25.23 1.55
C GLY A 201 -4.15 24.22 1.61
N ARG A 202 -4.43 22.94 1.41
CA ARG A 202 -3.46 21.83 1.47
C ARG A 202 -3.07 21.38 0.07
N LYS A 203 -2.00 20.58 -0.01
CA LYS A 203 -1.54 19.97 -1.26
C LYS A 203 -1.35 18.48 -1.07
N HIS A 204 -1.57 17.75 -2.15
CA HIS A 204 -1.24 16.33 -2.22
C HIS A 204 0.28 16.14 -2.12
N TRP A 205 0.72 15.01 -1.56
CA TRP A 205 2.16 14.70 -1.46
C TRP A 205 2.79 14.40 -2.83
N TYR A 206 2.00 13.94 -3.82
CA TYR A 206 2.46 13.78 -5.19
C TYR A 206 2.47 15.14 -5.89
N ASP A 207 3.62 15.48 -6.49
CA ASP A 207 3.90 16.76 -7.13
C ASP A 207 4.13 16.65 -8.65
N GLY A 208 3.86 15.47 -9.24
CA GLY A 208 3.97 15.23 -10.67
C GLY A 208 2.74 15.67 -11.46
N GLU A 209 2.82 15.54 -12.77
CA GLU A 209 1.68 15.78 -13.66
C GLU A 209 0.58 14.76 -13.43
N ILE A 210 -0.67 15.22 -13.39
CA ILE A 210 -1.86 14.37 -13.26
C ILE A 210 -2.52 14.26 -14.63
N ARG A 211 -2.80 13.05 -15.05
CA ARG A 211 -3.43 12.71 -16.34
C ARG A 211 -4.59 11.75 -16.13
N PRO A 212 -5.59 11.71 -17.05
CA PRO A 212 -6.63 10.70 -17.01
C PRO A 212 -6.07 9.28 -17.10
N HIS A 213 -6.69 8.34 -16.42
CA HIS A 213 -6.35 6.92 -16.57
C HIS A 213 -6.68 6.45 -17.99
N ARG A 214 -5.81 5.62 -18.57
CA ARG A 214 -5.93 5.15 -19.97
C ARG A 214 -7.16 4.24 -20.21
N ARG A 215 -7.64 3.55 -19.16
CA ARG A 215 -8.80 2.67 -19.20
C ARG A 215 -10.00 3.34 -18.54
N GLN A 216 -11.01 3.66 -19.33
CA GLN A 216 -12.24 4.30 -18.84
C GLN A 216 -13.02 3.38 -17.90
N ASP A 217 -13.09 2.08 -18.19
CA ASP A 217 -13.76 1.08 -17.36
C ASP A 217 -13.17 0.96 -15.96
N VAL A 218 -11.85 1.10 -15.84
CA VAL A 218 -11.15 1.14 -14.54
C VAL A 218 -11.52 2.41 -13.76
N GLN A 219 -11.59 3.56 -14.45
CA GLN A 219 -12.03 4.81 -13.83
C GLN A 219 -13.50 4.74 -13.40
N ASP A 220 -14.37 4.19 -14.24
CA ASP A 220 -15.78 4.01 -13.92
C ASP A 220 -15.99 3.10 -12.71
N LEU A 221 -15.18 2.04 -12.58
CA LEU A 221 -15.19 1.17 -11.40
C LEU A 221 -14.81 1.93 -10.12
N PHE A 222 -13.78 2.78 -10.18
CA PHE A 222 -13.41 3.60 -9.02
C PHE A 222 -14.55 4.56 -8.65
N ASP A 223 -15.11 5.28 -9.62
CA ASP A 223 -16.19 6.24 -9.39
C ASP A 223 -17.43 5.55 -8.81
N GLN A 224 -17.73 4.33 -9.26
CA GLN A 224 -18.82 3.51 -8.71
C GLN A 224 -18.53 3.15 -7.24
N MET A 225 -17.36 2.59 -6.94
CA MET A 225 -17.00 2.18 -5.57
C MET A 225 -16.91 3.38 -4.63
N TYR A 226 -16.46 4.52 -5.12
CA TYR A 226 -16.44 5.77 -4.38
C TYR A 226 -17.86 6.22 -4.00
N GLY A 227 -18.80 6.20 -4.97
CA GLY A 227 -20.21 6.53 -4.73
C GLY A 227 -20.87 5.58 -3.73
N GLU A 228 -20.68 4.27 -3.92
CA GLU A 228 -21.20 3.25 -3.00
C GLU A 228 -20.63 3.39 -1.57
N ALA A 229 -19.35 3.74 -1.43
CA ALA A 229 -18.72 3.99 -0.13
C ALA A 229 -19.36 5.21 0.57
N LEU A 230 -19.61 6.29 -0.17
CA LEU A 230 -20.32 7.46 0.38
C LEU A 230 -21.74 7.11 0.83
N ASP A 231 -22.49 6.35 0.04
CA ASP A 231 -23.85 5.90 0.38
C ASP A 231 -23.85 5.00 1.64
N ALA A 232 -22.76 4.23 1.83
CA ALA A 232 -22.52 3.43 3.02
C ALA A 232 -21.92 4.24 4.19
N MET A 233 -21.92 5.58 4.10
CA MET A 233 -21.44 6.50 5.13
C MET A 233 -19.93 6.43 5.44
N TYR A 234 -19.12 5.93 4.52
CA TYR A 234 -17.69 6.13 4.57
C TYR A 234 -17.37 7.54 4.07
N LEU A 235 -16.62 8.31 4.84
CA LEU A 235 -16.36 9.73 4.52
C LEU A 235 -14.85 9.98 4.47
N PRO A 236 -14.32 10.68 3.46
CA PRO A 236 -12.89 10.97 3.35
C PRO A 236 -12.31 11.64 4.60
N GLN A 237 -13.10 12.51 5.26
CA GLN A 237 -12.69 13.21 6.48
C GLN A 237 -12.34 12.28 7.65
N SER A 238 -12.88 11.04 7.64
CA SER A 238 -12.57 10.04 8.68
C SER A 238 -11.13 9.51 8.58
N TYR A 239 -10.48 9.67 7.42
CA TYR A 239 -9.12 9.22 7.15
C TYR A 239 -8.08 10.33 7.30
N GLU A 240 -8.51 11.59 7.44
CA GLU A 240 -7.63 12.74 7.63
C GLU A 240 -6.96 12.72 9.00
N SER A 241 -5.73 13.23 9.06
CA SER A 241 -5.07 13.50 10.33
C SER A 241 -5.66 14.74 11.01
N LYS A 242 -5.85 14.67 12.33
CA LYS A 242 -6.29 15.83 13.13
C LYS A 242 -5.28 16.97 13.11
N GLN A 243 -4.00 16.65 12.90
CA GLN A 243 -2.92 17.60 12.78
C GLN A 243 -2.13 17.30 11.51
N TRP A 244 -1.80 18.32 10.74
CA TRP A 244 -0.94 18.19 9.59
C TRP A 244 0.49 17.85 10.02
N ILE A 245 0.99 16.72 9.56
CA ILE A 245 2.34 16.25 9.86
C ILE A 245 3.25 16.65 8.70
N ALA A 246 4.23 17.52 9.00
CA ALA A 246 5.30 17.78 8.05
C ALA A 246 6.23 16.56 7.97
N TYR A 247 6.48 16.10 6.77
CA TYR A 247 7.47 15.05 6.51
C TYR A 247 8.33 15.43 5.31
N GLN A 248 9.58 14.97 5.35
CA GLN A 248 10.48 15.17 4.22
C GLN A 248 10.19 14.11 3.16
N LYS A 249 10.04 14.58 1.95
CA LYS A 249 9.90 13.75 0.77
C LYS A 249 10.75 14.37 -0.33
N GLU A 250 11.57 13.57 -0.98
CA GLU A 250 12.11 13.98 -2.27
C GLU A 250 10.98 14.00 -3.31
N SER A 251 11.04 14.95 -4.24
CA SER A 251 10.12 14.94 -5.37
C SER A 251 10.28 13.62 -6.13
N GLN A 252 9.23 13.18 -6.81
CA GLN A 252 9.29 11.95 -7.64
C GLN A 252 10.46 12.01 -8.63
N LYS A 253 10.75 13.19 -9.16
CA LYS A 253 11.88 13.45 -10.06
C LYS A 253 13.21 13.21 -9.35
N GLY A 254 13.37 13.72 -8.13
CA GLY A 254 14.58 13.51 -7.30
C GLY A 254 14.76 12.05 -6.92
N TYR A 255 13.68 11.37 -6.53
CA TYR A 255 13.71 9.94 -6.21
C TYR A 255 14.18 9.10 -7.40
N ARG A 256 13.63 9.31 -8.61
CA ARG A 256 14.03 8.59 -9.82
C ARG A 256 15.49 8.80 -10.16
N ALA A 257 15.97 10.04 -10.09
CA ALA A 257 17.37 10.37 -10.33
C ALA A 257 18.31 9.69 -9.33
N ALA A 258 17.97 9.72 -8.03
CA ALA A 258 18.77 9.12 -6.96
C ALA A 258 18.86 7.59 -7.04
N ASN A 259 17.84 6.93 -7.61
CA ASN A 259 17.77 5.48 -7.73
C ASN A 259 18.11 4.94 -9.13
N GLY A 260 18.66 5.78 -10.00
CA GLY A 260 19.12 5.38 -11.34
C GLY A 260 17.99 5.09 -12.34
N PHE A 261 16.77 5.52 -12.06
CA PHE A 261 15.69 5.48 -13.05
C PHE A 261 15.92 6.59 -14.08
N ASP A 262 15.96 6.20 -15.36
CA ASP A 262 16.10 7.16 -16.47
C ASP A 262 14.89 8.10 -16.49
N VAL A 263 15.12 9.35 -16.12
CA VAL A 263 14.08 10.42 -16.13
C VAL A 263 13.68 10.86 -17.54
N THR A 264 14.36 10.35 -18.59
CA THR A 264 14.09 10.71 -19.98
C THR A 264 13.19 9.71 -20.71
N GLN A 265 12.87 8.55 -20.11
CA GLN A 265 12.04 7.51 -20.73
C GLN A 265 10.56 7.56 -20.30
N GLY A 266 10.06 8.71 -19.93
CA GLY A 266 8.68 8.97 -19.53
C GLY A 266 7.95 10.00 -20.37
N GLU A 267 8.28 10.09 -21.69
CA GLU A 267 7.49 10.84 -22.66
C GLU A 267 6.69 9.88 -23.56
#